data_c6079260cd1335d5b129134709fdf57b
#
_entry.id   c6079260cd1335d5b129134709fdf57b
#
_cell.length_a   1.000
_cell.length_b   1.000
_cell.length_c   1.000
_cell.angle_alpha   90.00
_cell.angle_beta   90.00
_cell.angle_gamma   90.00
#
_symmetry.space_group_name_H-M   'P 1'
#
loop_
_entity.id
_entity.type
_entity.pdbx_description
1 polymer ?
#
loop_
_entity_poly.entity_id
_entity_poly.type
_entity_poly.pdbx_seq_one_letter_code
_entity_poly.pdbx_strand_id
1 'polypeptide(L)'
;MSINGAVLKPDYSKIITDQPHLLPFEISSDGLETLKYKSPTSRQSLLIKSNDGESLNVNISATDGYIYLTSKRLVFITATQGDIQSFVIDLNLSPILQLSHKIKSPWFGPNYWEFMFYSASQPSIASDGFPKNQYYKGEIKFNDGGLFQFVEIINNVINDAINNREIDESLPQYSET
;
A
#
# COMPACT_ATOMS: atom_id res chain seq x y z
N MET A 1 -2.44 4.92 5.93
CA MET A 1 -2.13 5.37 4.58
C MET A 1 -1.45 6.71 4.59
N SER A 2 -0.50 6.93 3.70
CA SER A 2 0.15 8.23 3.65
C SER A 2 0.56 8.59 2.22
N ILE A 3 0.40 9.88 1.91
CA ILE A 3 0.96 10.50 0.71
C ILE A 3 2.37 10.93 1.06
N ASN A 4 3.34 10.55 0.22
CA ASN A 4 4.76 10.86 0.41
C ASN A 4 5.32 10.41 1.77
N GLY A 5 4.75 9.35 2.34
CA GLY A 5 5.14 8.86 3.65
C GLY A 5 6.32 7.90 3.66
N ALA A 6 6.74 7.41 2.50
CA ALA A 6 7.94 6.58 2.42
C ALA A 6 9.20 7.45 2.54
N VAL A 7 10.10 7.07 3.45
CA VAL A 7 11.39 7.73 3.59
C VAL A 7 12.35 7.09 2.60
N LEU A 8 12.47 7.72 1.42
CA LEU A 8 13.32 7.20 0.35
C LEU A 8 14.79 7.40 0.69
N LYS A 9 15.60 6.37 0.40
CA LYS A 9 17.06 6.47 0.54
C LYS A 9 17.64 7.43 -0.50
N PRO A 10 18.76 8.11 -0.23
CA PRO A 10 19.34 9.06 -1.20
C PRO A 10 19.62 8.47 -2.58
N ASP A 11 19.96 7.19 -2.64
CA ASP A 11 20.26 6.45 -3.87
C ASP A 11 19.12 5.52 -4.31
N TYR A 12 17.87 5.83 -3.93
CA TYR A 12 16.72 4.95 -4.16
C TYR A 12 16.53 4.58 -5.63
N SER A 13 16.77 5.50 -6.56
CA SER A 13 16.64 5.23 -8.00
C SER A 13 17.59 4.12 -8.46
N LYS A 14 18.80 4.15 -7.96
CA LYS A 14 19.83 3.16 -8.25
C LYS A 14 19.50 1.79 -7.63
N ILE A 15 18.99 1.79 -6.41
CA ILE A 15 18.54 0.57 -5.73
C ILE A 15 17.39 -0.08 -6.52
N ILE A 16 16.43 0.70 -6.98
CA ILE A 16 15.30 0.18 -7.77
C ILE A 16 15.78 -0.54 -9.03
N THR A 17 16.72 0.04 -9.77
CA THR A 17 17.19 -0.50 -11.05
C THR A 17 18.23 -1.59 -10.92
N ASP A 18 19.18 -1.43 -10.01
CA ASP A 18 20.39 -2.27 -9.94
C ASP A 18 20.35 -3.30 -8.81
N GLN A 19 19.53 -3.09 -7.79
CA GLN A 19 19.49 -3.93 -6.59
C GLN A 19 18.04 -4.33 -6.25
N PRO A 20 17.41 -5.18 -7.08
CA PRO A 20 15.99 -5.50 -6.96
C PRO A 20 15.62 -6.23 -5.66
N HIS A 21 16.59 -6.77 -4.93
CA HIS A 21 16.38 -7.47 -3.65
C HIS A 21 16.43 -6.54 -2.44
N LEU A 22 16.82 -5.27 -2.62
CA LEU A 22 16.88 -4.29 -1.55
C LEU A 22 15.70 -3.33 -1.60
N LEU A 23 15.34 -2.81 -0.44
CA LEU A 23 14.30 -1.80 -0.32
C LEU A 23 14.89 -0.40 -0.55
N PRO A 24 14.28 0.43 -1.40
CA PRO A 24 14.77 1.78 -1.69
C PRO A 24 14.32 2.81 -0.64
N PHE A 25 13.64 2.37 0.42
CA PHE A 25 13.13 3.21 1.50
C PHE A 25 13.52 2.63 2.85
N GLU A 26 13.47 3.47 3.88
CA GLU A 26 13.76 3.06 5.25
C GLU A 26 12.70 2.08 5.76
N ILE A 27 13.14 1.05 6.46
CA ILE A 27 12.26 0.05 7.07
C ILE A 27 11.88 0.44 8.49
N SER A 28 10.94 -0.30 9.08
CA SER A 28 10.53 -0.10 10.47
C SER A 28 11.71 -0.29 11.43
N SER A 29 11.63 0.41 12.56
CA SER A 29 12.71 0.46 13.56
C SER A 29 13.05 -0.88 14.20
N ASP A 30 12.13 -1.86 14.17
CA ASP A 30 12.36 -3.21 14.68
C ASP A 30 13.21 -4.09 13.75
N GLY A 31 13.45 -3.64 12.52
CA GLY A 31 14.24 -4.37 11.52
C GLY A 31 13.58 -5.63 10.97
N LEU A 32 12.31 -5.86 11.29
CA LEU A 32 11.60 -7.10 10.94
C LEU A 32 10.81 -7.01 9.63
N GLU A 33 10.82 -5.85 8.98
CA GLU A 33 10.14 -5.67 7.70
C GLU A 33 10.91 -6.33 6.56
N THR A 34 10.26 -7.25 5.84
CA THR A 34 10.89 -7.99 4.74
C THR A 34 10.13 -7.81 3.44
N LEU A 35 10.87 -7.82 2.32
CA LEU A 35 10.29 -7.72 0.99
C LEU A 35 9.54 -9.01 0.62
N LYS A 36 8.29 -8.86 0.19
CA LYS A 36 7.44 -9.96 -0.28
C LYS A 36 7.20 -9.94 -1.77
N TYR A 37 7.12 -8.75 -2.37
CA TYR A 37 6.88 -8.58 -3.79
C TYR A 37 7.45 -7.25 -4.26
N LYS A 38 8.02 -7.26 -5.45
CA LYS A 38 8.41 -6.05 -6.19
C LYS A 38 7.92 -6.20 -7.62
N SER A 39 7.30 -5.14 -8.17
CA SER A 39 6.92 -5.12 -9.58
C SER A 39 8.17 -5.19 -10.48
N PRO A 40 8.13 -6.00 -11.55
CA PRO A 40 9.31 -6.17 -12.42
C PRO A 40 9.65 -4.91 -13.21
N THR A 41 8.68 -4.06 -13.47
CA THR A 41 8.85 -2.82 -14.23
C THR A 41 8.21 -1.64 -13.52
N SER A 42 8.40 -0.43 -14.06
CA SER A 42 7.74 0.79 -13.59
C SER A 42 6.34 1.00 -14.16
N ARG A 43 5.79 0.04 -14.92
CA ARG A 43 4.55 0.25 -15.66
C ARG A 43 3.31 -0.13 -14.85
N GLN A 44 3.23 0.39 -13.63
CA GLN A 44 2.05 0.36 -12.81
C GLN A 44 1.51 1.77 -12.63
N SER A 45 0.21 1.96 -12.83
CA SER A 45 -0.44 3.25 -12.60
C SER A 45 -1.25 3.23 -11.32
N LEU A 46 -1.35 4.39 -10.67
CA LEU A 46 -2.12 4.59 -9.44
C LEU A 46 -3.16 5.69 -9.66
N LEU A 47 -4.38 5.46 -9.17
CA LEU A 47 -5.42 6.46 -9.13
C LEU A 47 -6.14 6.36 -7.79
N ILE A 48 -6.25 7.47 -7.06
CA ILE A 48 -6.99 7.55 -5.80
C ILE A 48 -8.00 8.68 -5.90
N LYS A 49 -9.26 8.37 -5.65
CA LYS A 49 -10.36 9.33 -5.69
C LYS A 49 -11.20 9.25 -4.42
N SER A 50 -11.83 10.36 -4.06
CA SER A 50 -12.93 10.33 -3.11
C SER A 50 -14.02 9.41 -3.63
N ASN A 51 -14.62 8.62 -2.74
CA ASN A 51 -15.75 7.77 -3.10
C ASN A 51 -16.99 8.63 -3.41
N ASP A 52 -17.91 8.07 -4.18
CA ASP A 52 -19.13 8.78 -4.55
C ASP A 52 -19.91 9.23 -3.31
N GLY A 53 -20.37 10.48 -3.31
CA GLY A 53 -21.13 11.05 -2.20
C GLY A 53 -20.30 11.70 -1.09
N GLU A 54 -18.98 11.68 -1.19
CA GLU A 54 -18.12 12.35 -0.21
C GLU A 54 -18.10 13.87 -0.41
N SER A 55 -17.89 14.61 0.68
CA SER A 55 -17.99 16.07 0.70
C SER A 55 -16.79 16.77 0.09
N LEU A 56 -15.60 16.16 0.16
CA LEU A 56 -14.37 16.74 -0.36
C LEU A 56 -13.85 15.86 -1.50
N ASN A 57 -13.63 16.50 -2.65
CA ASN A 57 -13.11 15.82 -3.83
C ASN A 57 -11.60 15.72 -3.77
N VAL A 58 -11.10 14.49 -3.86
CA VAL A 58 -9.68 14.18 -4.01
C VAL A 58 -9.50 13.38 -5.29
N ASN A 59 -8.48 13.74 -6.06
CA ASN A 59 -8.11 13.02 -7.27
C ASN A 59 -6.58 13.06 -7.39
N ILE A 60 -5.95 11.93 -7.07
CA ILE A 60 -4.49 11.76 -7.06
C ILE A 60 -4.15 10.68 -8.07
N SER A 61 -3.22 10.96 -8.97
CA SER A 61 -2.80 9.98 -9.97
C SER A 61 -1.30 9.96 -10.17
N ALA A 62 -0.79 8.79 -10.55
CA ALA A 62 0.55 8.59 -11.06
C ALA A 62 0.47 7.67 -12.28
N THR A 63 1.11 8.08 -13.38
CA THR A 63 1.03 7.35 -14.64
C THR A 63 1.92 6.12 -14.66
N ASP A 64 2.99 6.13 -13.89
CA ASP A 64 3.93 5.01 -13.79
C ASP A 64 4.59 4.98 -12.41
N GLY A 65 4.92 3.79 -11.97
CA GLY A 65 5.59 3.62 -10.69
C GLY A 65 5.86 2.18 -10.34
N TYR A 66 6.68 1.99 -9.32
CA TYR A 66 7.05 0.69 -8.78
C TYR A 66 6.20 0.32 -7.59
N ILE A 67 5.80 -0.94 -7.52
CA ILE A 67 5.11 -1.51 -6.37
C ILE A 67 6.09 -2.32 -5.54
N TYR A 68 6.17 -2.00 -4.25
CA TYR A 68 6.86 -2.79 -3.25
C TYR A 68 5.84 -3.26 -2.22
N LEU A 69 5.81 -4.55 -1.97
CA LEU A 69 4.99 -5.14 -0.91
C LEU A 69 5.93 -5.77 0.10
N THR A 70 5.89 -5.28 1.32
CA THR A 70 6.64 -5.84 2.43
C THR A 70 5.73 -6.65 3.34
N SER A 71 6.31 -7.25 4.38
CA SER A 71 5.54 -7.93 5.42
C SER A 71 4.62 -7.00 6.22
N LYS A 72 4.77 -5.67 6.08
CA LYS A 72 4.05 -4.67 6.88
C LYS A 72 3.28 -3.65 6.05
N ARG A 73 3.70 -3.34 4.83
CA ARG A 73 3.12 -2.24 4.05
C ARG A 73 3.22 -2.46 2.56
N LEU A 74 2.29 -1.81 1.85
CA LEU A 74 2.35 -1.62 0.42
C LEU A 74 2.92 -0.22 0.16
N VAL A 75 3.93 -0.14 -0.70
CA VAL A 75 4.55 1.13 -1.07
C VAL A 75 4.54 1.26 -2.60
N PHE A 76 3.95 2.36 -3.08
CA PHE A 76 4.04 2.76 -4.48
C PHE A 76 5.04 3.92 -4.58
N ILE A 77 5.98 3.83 -5.52
CA ILE A 77 6.96 4.89 -5.77
C ILE A 77 6.80 5.34 -7.22
N THR A 78 6.42 6.59 -7.41
CA THR A 78 6.28 7.18 -8.75
C THR A 78 7.61 7.17 -9.49
N ALA A 79 7.62 6.71 -10.74
CA ALA A 79 8.82 6.61 -11.54
C ALA A 79 9.12 7.93 -12.27
N THR A 80 8.21 8.40 -13.12
CA THR A 80 8.45 9.60 -13.94
C THR A 80 7.43 10.70 -13.75
N GLN A 81 6.13 10.35 -13.69
CA GLN A 81 5.08 11.36 -13.67
C GLN A 81 3.94 10.98 -12.72
N GLY A 82 3.62 11.86 -11.80
CA GLY A 82 2.54 11.71 -10.86
C GLY A 82 2.38 12.91 -9.96
N ASP A 83 1.22 12.98 -9.31
CA ASP A 83 0.89 14.04 -8.34
C ASP A 83 1.65 13.86 -7.02
N ILE A 84 2.19 12.67 -6.78
CA ILE A 84 2.86 12.29 -5.55
C ILE A 84 4.18 11.58 -5.86
N GLN A 85 5.10 11.58 -4.90
CA GLN A 85 6.35 10.82 -5.00
C GLN A 85 6.14 9.38 -4.56
N SER A 86 5.37 9.16 -3.50
CA SER A 86 5.08 7.82 -2.98
C SER A 86 3.70 7.77 -2.32
N PHE A 87 3.19 6.55 -2.22
CA PHE A 87 1.94 6.25 -1.51
C PHE A 87 2.15 4.99 -0.69
N VAL A 88 1.72 5.02 0.57
CA VAL A 88 1.92 3.91 1.51
C VAL A 88 0.60 3.47 2.11
N ILE A 89 0.36 2.16 2.15
CA ILE A 89 -0.67 1.54 2.98
C ILE A 89 0.01 0.71 4.06
N ASP A 90 -0.18 1.09 5.32
CA ASP A 90 0.23 0.26 6.44
C ASP A 90 -0.80 -0.84 6.66
N LEU A 91 -0.43 -2.07 6.33
CA LEU A 91 -1.36 -3.20 6.35
C LEU A 91 -1.74 -3.64 7.78
N ASN A 92 -0.94 -3.27 8.78
CA ASN A 92 -1.29 -3.48 10.18
C ASN A 92 -2.45 -2.58 10.64
N LEU A 93 -2.69 -1.49 9.92
CA LEU A 93 -3.79 -0.56 10.19
C LEU A 93 -5.07 -0.91 9.41
N SER A 94 -5.10 -2.04 8.73
CA SER A 94 -6.26 -2.45 7.92
C SER A 94 -7.61 -2.35 8.64
N PRO A 95 -7.75 -2.76 9.92
CA PRO A 95 -9.00 -2.60 10.63
C PRO A 95 -9.41 -1.14 10.85
N ILE A 96 -8.45 -0.26 11.16
CA ILE A 96 -8.70 1.17 11.38
C ILE A 96 -9.08 1.85 10.06
N LEU A 97 -8.40 1.48 8.98
CA LEU A 97 -8.66 1.99 7.63
C LEU A 97 -9.91 1.39 7.01
N GLN A 98 -10.52 0.38 7.62
CA GLN A 98 -11.60 -0.39 7.02
C GLN A 98 -11.23 -0.83 5.59
N LEU A 99 -10.00 -1.29 5.42
CA LEU A 99 -9.44 -1.62 4.11
C LEU A 99 -10.19 -2.81 3.51
N SER A 100 -10.71 -2.60 2.31
CA SER A 100 -11.26 -3.66 1.46
C SER A 100 -10.60 -3.59 0.09
N HIS A 101 -10.50 -4.73 -0.58
CA HIS A 101 -9.86 -4.79 -1.89
C HIS A 101 -10.36 -5.97 -2.71
N LYS A 102 -10.27 -5.83 -4.03
CA LYS A 102 -10.68 -6.87 -4.98
C LYS A 102 -10.05 -6.64 -6.34
N ILE A 103 -10.08 -7.67 -7.18
CA ILE A 103 -9.79 -7.53 -8.60
C ILE A 103 -11.05 -7.03 -9.30
N LYS A 104 -10.89 -6.00 -10.11
CA LYS A 104 -11.93 -5.49 -11.02
C LYS A 104 -11.63 -5.92 -12.44
N SER A 105 -12.66 -6.39 -13.13
CA SER A 105 -12.60 -6.79 -14.54
C SER A 105 -13.58 -5.92 -15.32
N PRO A 106 -13.16 -4.75 -15.81
CA PRO A 106 -14.06 -3.87 -16.54
C PRO A 106 -14.43 -4.44 -17.92
N TRP A 107 -15.53 -3.94 -18.51
CA TRP A 107 -15.91 -4.29 -19.87
C TRP A 107 -14.84 -3.93 -20.89
N PHE A 108 -14.15 -2.80 -20.68
CA PHE A 108 -13.08 -2.30 -21.53
C PHE A 108 -11.86 -2.01 -20.70
N GLY A 109 -10.70 -2.43 -21.18
CA GLY A 109 -9.44 -2.21 -20.52
C GLY A 109 -8.98 -3.40 -19.68
N PRO A 110 -7.78 -3.33 -19.11
CA PRO A 110 -7.20 -4.41 -18.34
C PRO A 110 -7.86 -4.56 -16.96
N ASN A 111 -7.77 -5.75 -16.41
CA ASN A 111 -8.08 -5.97 -15.00
C ASN A 111 -7.17 -5.14 -14.11
N TYR A 112 -7.67 -4.72 -12.95
CA TYR A 112 -6.89 -3.94 -11.99
C TYR A 112 -7.25 -4.30 -10.56
N TRP A 113 -6.38 -3.93 -9.63
CA TRP A 113 -6.62 -4.07 -8.21
C TRP A 113 -7.30 -2.81 -7.69
N GLU A 114 -8.48 -2.98 -7.10
CA GLU A 114 -9.24 -1.90 -6.48
C GLU A 114 -9.17 -2.04 -4.97
N PHE A 115 -8.95 -0.93 -4.29
CA PHE A 115 -9.01 -0.88 -2.84
C PHE A 115 -9.87 0.30 -2.38
N MET A 116 -10.46 0.16 -1.21
CA MET A 116 -11.21 1.21 -0.53
C MET A 116 -10.71 1.36 0.89
N PHE A 117 -10.67 2.58 1.38
CA PHE A 117 -10.30 2.84 2.76
C PHE A 117 -11.06 4.03 3.33
N TYR A 118 -11.16 4.06 4.65
CA TYR A 118 -11.74 5.15 5.41
C TYR A 118 -10.64 5.96 6.09
N SER A 119 -10.67 7.27 5.92
CA SER A 119 -9.74 8.19 6.58
C SER A 119 -10.32 8.62 7.92
N ALA A 120 -9.94 7.90 8.97
CA ALA A 120 -10.40 8.18 10.34
C ALA A 120 -9.70 9.40 10.93
N SER A 121 -10.43 10.14 11.76
CA SER A 121 -9.83 11.26 12.50
C SER A 121 -8.93 10.80 13.65
N GLN A 122 -9.13 9.58 14.15
CA GLN A 122 -8.37 9.00 15.26
C GLN A 122 -7.92 7.56 14.93
N PRO A 123 -6.62 7.24 14.98
CA PRO A 123 -5.49 8.16 15.03
C PRO A 123 -5.29 8.87 13.67
N SER A 124 -5.05 10.17 13.71
CA SER A 124 -4.93 10.97 12.47
C SER A 124 -3.79 10.51 11.56
N ILE A 125 -2.73 9.95 12.15
CA ILE A 125 -1.56 9.45 11.42
C ILE A 125 -1.88 8.21 10.56
N ALA A 126 -2.98 7.50 10.83
CA ALA A 126 -3.35 6.31 10.06
C ALA A 126 -3.65 6.64 8.60
N SER A 127 -4.02 7.87 8.28
CA SER A 127 -4.32 8.32 6.91
C SER A 127 -3.79 9.73 6.67
N ASP A 128 -2.47 9.88 6.71
CA ASP A 128 -1.80 11.17 6.55
C ASP A 128 -1.89 11.69 5.11
N GLY A 129 -2.22 12.96 4.95
CA GLY A 129 -2.37 13.62 3.66
C GLY A 129 -3.77 13.52 3.04
N PHE A 130 -4.71 12.82 3.68
CA PHE A 130 -6.10 12.69 3.21
C PHE A 130 -7.06 13.45 4.12
N PRO A 131 -8.04 14.18 3.55
CA PRO A 131 -9.16 14.71 4.34
C PRO A 131 -9.81 13.61 5.17
N LYS A 132 -10.17 13.95 6.42
CA LYS A 132 -10.66 12.97 7.40
C LYS A 132 -12.16 12.72 7.26
N ASN A 133 -12.60 11.60 7.83
CA ASN A 133 -14.00 11.21 7.95
C ASN A 133 -14.70 10.99 6.61
N GLN A 134 -14.00 10.41 5.65
CA GLN A 134 -14.59 10.01 4.37
C GLN A 134 -13.88 8.81 3.76
N TYR A 135 -14.55 8.18 2.80
CA TYR A 135 -14.03 7.02 2.07
C TYR A 135 -13.33 7.42 0.79
N TYR A 136 -12.31 6.64 0.45
CA TYR A 136 -11.55 6.77 -0.79
C TYR A 136 -11.52 5.45 -1.54
N LYS A 137 -11.42 5.54 -2.85
CA LYS A 137 -11.25 4.39 -3.74
C LYS A 137 -9.94 4.55 -4.50
N GLY A 138 -9.14 3.51 -4.51
CA GLY A 138 -7.90 3.46 -5.26
C GLY A 138 -7.89 2.36 -6.30
N GLU A 139 -7.14 2.57 -7.37
CA GLU A 139 -6.94 1.62 -8.45
C GLU A 139 -5.45 1.52 -8.76
N ILE A 140 -4.95 0.29 -8.84
CA ILE A 140 -3.61 0.03 -9.36
C ILE A 140 -3.72 -0.89 -10.56
N LYS A 141 -3.20 -0.42 -11.70
CA LYS A 141 -3.14 -1.17 -12.96
C LYS A 141 -1.72 -1.68 -13.18
N PHE A 142 -1.62 -2.94 -13.57
CA PHE A 142 -0.35 -3.61 -13.85
C PHE A 142 -0.23 -3.78 -15.37
N ASN A 143 0.39 -2.83 -16.04
CA ASN A 143 0.41 -2.77 -17.51
C ASN A 143 1.37 -3.78 -18.15
N ASP A 144 2.29 -4.36 -17.39
CA ASP A 144 3.19 -5.43 -17.83
C ASP A 144 2.87 -6.79 -17.19
N GLY A 145 1.66 -6.95 -16.65
CA GLY A 145 1.25 -8.16 -15.96
C GLY A 145 1.68 -8.21 -14.49
N GLY A 146 1.41 -9.34 -13.84
CA GLY A 146 1.76 -9.56 -12.44
C GLY A 146 0.62 -9.27 -11.46
N LEU A 147 -0.55 -8.86 -11.93
CA LEU A 147 -1.69 -8.54 -11.06
C LEU A 147 -2.10 -9.71 -10.18
N PHE A 148 -2.26 -10.90 -10.75
CA PHE A 148 -2.74 -12.06 -9.99
C PHE A 148 -1.73 -12.52 -8.95
N GLN A 149 -0.45 -12.50 -9.28
CA GLN A 149 0.62 -12.79 -8.34
C GLN A 149 0.64 -11.78 -7.19
N PHE A 150 0.52 -10.49 -7.52
CA PHE A 150 0.42 -9.43 -6.52
C PHE A 150 -0.75 -9.63 -5.58
N VAL A 151 -1.94 -9.92 -6.12
CA VAL A 151 -3.16 -10.11 -5.32
C VAL A 151 -3.05 -11.32 -4.40
N GLU A 152 -2.48 -12.41 -4.87
CA GLU A 152 -2.22 -13.59 -4.04
C GLU A 152 -1.30 -13.25 -2.86
N ILE A 153 -0.21 -12.55 -3.12
CA ILE A 153 0.76 -12.19 -2.07
C ILE A 153 0.15 -11.18 -1.09
N ILE A 154 -0.55 -10.15 -1.57
CA ILE A 154 -1.13 -9.14 -0.66
C ILE A 154 -2.23 -9.74 0.22
N ASN A 155 -3.02 -10.68 -0.30
CA ASN A 155 -4.00 -11.40 0.51
C ASN A 155 -3.32 -12.14 1.67
N ASN A 156 -2.23 -12.82 1.40
CA ASN A 156 -1.47 -13.54 2.42
C ASN A 156 -0.87 -12.57 3.44
N VAL A 157 -0.30 -11.47 3.00
CA VAL A 157 0.31 -10.48 3.91
C VAL A 157 -0.74 -9.84 4.81
N ILE A 158 -1.91 -9.48 4.27
CA ILE A 158 -3.00 -8.90 5.07
C ILE A 158 -3.52 -9.92 6.09
N ASN A 159 -3.72 -11.16 5.67
CA ASN A 159 -4.18 -12.22 6.57
C ASN A 159 -3.16 -12.47 7.70
N ASP A 160 -1.88 -12.50 7.38
CA ASP A 160 -0.83 -12.66 8.39
C ASP A 160 -0.80 -11.49 9.37
N ALA A 161 -0.94 -10.27 8.88
CA ALA A 161 -0.96 -9.08 9.71
C ALA A 161 -2.14 -9.09 10.70
N ILE A 162 -3.32 -9.47 10.23
CA ILE A 162 -4.53 -9.56 11.06
C ILE A 162 -4.43 -10.71 12.05
N ASN A 163 -4.04 -11.90 11.59
CA ASN A 163 -3.97 -13.10 12.42
C ASN A 163 -2.87 -12.99 13.49
N ASN A 164 -1.72 -12.46 13.14
CA ASN A 164 -0.64 -12.26 14.11
C ASN A 164 -1.04 -11.26 15.20
N ARG A 165 -1.79 -10.22 14.85
CA ARG A 165 -2.33 -9.28 15.82
C ARG A 165 -3.30 -9.96 16.79
N GLU A 166 -4.21 -10.78 16.28
CA GLU A 166 -5.16 -11.56 17.09
C GLU A 166 -4.44 -12.54 18.00
N ILE A 167 -3.41 -13.22 17.50
CA ILE A 167 -2.60 -14.15 18.29
C ILE A 167 -1.87 -13.39 19.42
N ASP A 168 -1.27 -12.25 19.13
CA ASP A 168 -0.56 -11.44 20.11
C ASP A 168 -1.50 -10.93 21.21
N GLU A 169 -2.74 -10.58 20.86
CA GLU A 169 -3.77 -10.16 21.82
C GLU A 169 -4.35 -11.33 22.64
N SER A 170 -4.35 -12.53 22.08
CA SER A 170 -4.95 -13.73 22.70
C SER A 170 -3.95 -14.59 23.49
N LEU A 171 -2.65 -14.42 23.26
CA LEU A 171 -1.63 -15.20 23.95
C LEU A 171 -1.58 -14.84 25.44
N PRO A 172 -1.68 -15.85 26.33
CA PRO A 172 -1.47 -15.61 27.74
C PRO A 172 -0.03 -15.14 27.96
N GLN A 173 0.14 -14.16 28.81
CA GLN A 173 1.48 -13.76 29.25
C GLN A 173 2.10 -14.90 30.03
N TYR A 174 3.14 -15.49 29.48
CA TYR A 174 3.96 -16.42 30.23
C TYR A 174 4.82 -15.61 31.19
N SER A 175 4.53 -15.74 32.48
CA SER A 175 5.49 -15.34 33.48
C SER A 175 6.51 -16.47 33.59
N GLU A 176 7.74 -16.20 33.24
CA GLU A 176 8.85 -17.09 33.57
C GLU A 176 9.00 -17.12 35.09
N THR A 177 8.70 -18.26 35.64
CA THR A 177 9.06 -18.55 37.03
C THR A 177 10.38 -19.26 37.07
#